data_6dbaa41ef6367b05fbd5a546bc97ff61
#
_entry.id   6dbaa41ef6367b05fbd5a546bc97ff61
#
_cell.length_a   1.000
_cell.length_b   1.000
_cell.length_c   1.000
_cell.angle_alpha   90.00
_cell.angle_beta   90.00
_cell.angle_gamma   90.00
#
_symmetry.space_group_name_H-M   'P 1'
#
loop_
_entity.id
_entity.type
_entity.pdbx_description
1 polymer ?
#
loop_
_entity_poly.entity_id
_entity_poly.type
_entity_poly.pdbx_seq_one_letter_code
_entity_poly.pdbx_strand_id
1 'polypeptide(L)' 'MTQVYFHCSNTKEVLVDRCGAVVDDLAEARDHAASVVRSITMARSLEDWRDWVLHVNDDLGEELFVVPFAFVLGKPH' A
#
# COMPACT_ATOMS: atom_id res chain seq x y z
N MET A 1 -11.04 -3.14 16.10
CA MET A 1 -9.64 -3.36 15.73
C MET A 1 -9.53 -4.45 14.68
N THR A 2 -8.87 -4.15 13.60
CA THR A 2 -8.74 -5.08 12.50
C THR A 2 -7.28 -5.12 12.06
N GLN A 3 -6.74 -6.30 11.91
CA GLN A 3 -5.40 -6.42 11.35
C GLN A 3 -5.48 -6.42 9.83
N VAL A 4 -4.66 -5.60 9.20
CA VAL A 4 -4.61 -5.49 7.74
C VAL A 4 -3.17 -5.64 7.27
N TYR A 5 -3.02 -5.98 5.99
CA TYR A 5 -1.72 -6.19 5.36
C TYR A 5 -1.65 -5.36 4.11
N PHE A 6 -0.49 -4.79 3.85
CA PHE A 6 -0.27 -3.88 2.75
C PHE A 6 0.72 -4.50 1.76
N HIS A 7 0.18 -5.21 0.78
CA HIS A 7 1.00 -5.84 -0.25
C HIS A 7 1.13 -4.90 -1.44
N CYS A 8 2.31 -4.79 -1.99
CA CYS A 8 2.55 -3.94 -3.15
C CYS A 8 2.90 -4.79 -4.35
N SER A 9 2.41 -4.42 -5.52
CA SER A 9 2.71 -5.20 -6.72
C SER A 9 2.75 -4.31 -7.96
N ASN A 10 3.45 -4.81 -8.95
CA ASN A 10 3.40 -4.27 -10.30
C ASN A 10 3.27 -5.44 -11.27
N THR A 11 3.53 -5.21 -12.56
CA THR A 11 3.36 -6.26 -13.55
C THR A 11 4.45 -7.35 -13.47
N LYS A 12 5.49 -7.13 -12.67
CA LYS A 12 6.63 -8.04 -12.64
C LYS A 12 6.91 -8.65 -11.29
N GLU A 13 6.51 -8.00 -10.20
CA GLU A 13 6.86 -8.52 -8.88
C GLU A 13 5.82 -8.13 -7.84
N VAL A 14 5.89 -8.81 -6.70
CA VAL A 14 5.02 -8.57 -5.56
C VAL A 14 5.87 -8.44 -4.32
N LEU A 15 5.61 -7.40 -3.53
CA LEU A 15 6.23 -7.21 -2.22
C LEU A 15 5.18 -7.55 -1.18
N VAL A 16 5.35 -8.65 -0.49
CA VAL A 16 4.37 -9.13 0.47
C VAL A 16 4.67 -8.57 1.85
N ASP A 17 3.66 -7.96 2.46
CA ASP A 17 3.75 -7.50 3.84
C ASP A 17 3.43 -8.67 4.77
N ARG A 18 4.35 -9.00 5.65
CA ARG A 18 4.18 -10.11 6.59
C ARG A 18 3.89 -9.64 8.01
N CYS A 19 4.00 -8.36 8.25
CA CYS A 19 3.79 -7.80 9.59
C CYS A 19 2.40 -7.25 9.78
N GLY A 20 1.90 -6.55 8.79
CA GLY A 20 0.60 -5.94 8.88
C GLY A 20 0.55 -4.79 9.85
N ALA A 21 -0.65 -4.30 10.08
CA ALA A 21 -0.91 -3.25 11.04
C ALA A 21 -2.32 -3.40 11.57
N VAL A 22 -2.55 -2.92 12.78
CA VAL A 22 -3.88 -2.93 13.39
C VAL A 22 -4.48 -1.54 13.19
N VAL A 23 -5.67 -1.50 12.62
CA VAL A 23 -6.38 -0.24 12.37
C VAL A 23 -7.79 -0.34 12.94
N ASP A 24 -8.38 0.81 13.23
CA ASP A 24 -9.73 0.86 13.80
C ASP A 24 -10.80 0.94 12.72
N ASP A 25 -10.49 1.54 11.58
CA ASP A 25 -11.46 1.70 10.51
C ASP A 25 -10.73 1.84 9.16
N LEU A 26 -11.52 1.97 8.09
CA LEU A 26 -10.95 2.09 6.74
C LEU A 26 -10.24 3.41 6.52
N ALA A 27 -10.66 4.47 7.19
CA ALA A 27 -9.97 5.76 7.06
C ALA A 27 -8.56 5.66 7.61
N GLU A 28 -8.40 5.01 8.75
CA GLU A 28 -7.08 4.79 9.32
C GLU A 28 -6.24 3.89 8.42
N ALA A 29 -6.85 2.86 7.84
CA ALA A 29 -6.16 1.98 6.91
C ALA A 29 -5.65 2.74 5.70
N ARG A 30 -6.43 3.68 5.18
CA ARG A 30 -6.01 4.50 4.05
C ARG A 30 -4.85 5.41 4.40
N ASP A 31 -4.89 6.03 5.57
CA ASP A 31 -3.79 6.88 6.03
C ASP A 31 -2.52 6.07 6.18
N HIS A 32 -2.64 4.88 6.74
CA HIS A 32 -1.51 3.99 6.90
C HIS A 32 -0.97 3.54 5.53
N ALA A 33 -1.86 3.25 4.59
CA ALA A 33 -1.46 2.86 3.25
C ALA A 33 -0.63 3.96 2.58
N ALA A 34 -1.05 5.21 2.71
CA ALA A 34 -0.30 6.32 2.15
C ALA A 34 1.10 6.42 2.76
N SER A 35 1.21 6.20 4.06
CA SER A 35 2.51 6.17 4.75
C SER A 35 3.39 5.06 4.21
N VAL A 36 2.81 3.87 4.00
CA VAL A 36 3.57 2.73 3.48
C VAL A 36 4.11 3.06 2.09
N VAL A 37 3.27 3.62 1.22
CA VAL A 37 3.69 3.98 -0.13
C VAL A 37 4.85 4.98 -0.07
N ARG A 38 4.73 6.01 0.76
CA ARG A 38 5.78 7.02 0.88
C ARG A 38 7.08 6.41 1.39
N SER A 39 6.99 5.53 2.37
CA SER A 39 8.17 4.88 2.93
C SER A 39 8.91 4.04 1.90
N ILE A 40 8.16 3.26 1.13
CA ILE A 40 8.75 2.41 0.10
C ILE A 40 9.41 3.25 -0.98
N THR A 41 8.72 4.29 -1.43
CA THR A 41 9.24 5.11 -2.53
C THR A 41 10.45 5.92 -2.09
N MET A 42 10.50 6.35 -0.84
CA MET A 42 11.69 7.01 -0.33
C MET A 42 12.89 6.08 -0.27
N ALA A 43 12.66 4.81 0.10
CA ALA A 43 13.74 3.84 0.20
C ALA A 43 14.25 3.41 -1.18
N ARG A 44 13.43 3.48 -2.20
CA ARG A 44 13.77 3.00 -3.55
C ARG A 44 13.47 4.09 -4.58
N SER A 45 14.05 5.25 -4.39
CA SER A 45 13.65 6.47 -5.11
C SER A 45 13.93 6.45 -6.61
N LEU A 46 14.79 5.55 -7.08
CA LEU A 46 15.11 5.47 -8.50
C LEU A 46 14.15 4.59 -9.29
N GLU A 47 13.23 3.95 -8.61
CA GLU A 47 12.32 3.03 -9.25
C GLU A 47 11.14 3.78 -9.88
N ASP A 48 10.61 3.22 -10.98
CA ASP A 48 9.41 3.75 -11.61
C ASP A 48 8.19 3.20 -10.90
N TRP A 49 7.43 4.07 -10.27
CA TRP A 49 6.30 3.66 -9.43
C TRP A 49 4.95 3.74 -10.14
N ARG A 50 4.92 4.09 -11.42
CA ARG A 50 3.64 4.32 -12.13
C ARG A 50 2.76 3.09 -12.19
N ASP A 51 3.35 1.91 -12.28
CA ASP A 51 2.59 0.67 -12.40
C ASP A 51 2.37 -0.05 -11.07
N TRP A 52 2.81 0.55 -9.98
CA TRP A 52 2.70 -0.07 -8.68
C TRP A 52 1.34 0.21 -8.04
N VAL A 53 0.81 -0.81 -7.37
CA VAL A 53 -0.47 -0.74 -6.68
C VAL A 53 -0.29 -1.34 -5.29
N LEU A 54 -0.87 -0.71 -4.31
CA LEU A 54 -0.93 -1.23 -2.96
C LEU A 54 -2.26 -1.95 -2.76
N HIS A 55 -2.21 -3.18 -2.29
CA HIS A 55 -3.40 -3.97 -1.96
C HIS A 55 -3.53 -4.05 -0.45
N VAL A 56 -4.66 -3.67 0.08
CA VAL A 56 -4.94 -3.75 1.51
C VAL A 56 -5.86 -4.93 1.75
N ASN A 57 -5.36 -5.92 2.47
CA ASN A 57 -6.09 -7.16 2.74
C ASN A 57 -6.30 -7.30 4.24
N ASP A 58 -7.37 -8.01 4.61
CA ASP A 58 -7.59 -8.32 6.03
C ASP A 58 -6.81 -9.57 6.43
N ASP A 59 -6.99 -10.02 7.67
CA ASP A 59 -6.25 -11.16 8.20
C ASP A 59 -6.75 -12.49 7.64
N LEU A 60 -7.84 -12.47 6.90
CA LEU A 60 -8.35 -13.66 6.20
C LEU A 60 -7.88 -13.70 4.76
N GLY A 61 -7.12 -12.70 4.33
CA GLY A 61 -6.63 -12.64 2.97
C GLY A 61 -7.59 -11.98 1.99
N GLU A 62 -8.69 -11.44 2.47
CA GLU A 62 -9.65 -10.78 1.61
C GLU A 62 -9.22 -9.35 1.31
N GLU A 63 -9.27 -8.97 0.04
CA GLU A 63 -8.86 -7.61 -0.33
C GLU A 63 -9.95 -6.62 0.03
N LEU A 64 -9.58 -5.61 0.80
CA LEU A 64 -10.50 -4.56 1.24
C LEU A 64 -10.57 -3.42 0.25
N PHE A 65 -9.42 -2.98 -0.24
CA PHE A 65 -9.34 -1.95 -1.29
C PHE A 65 -7.92 -1.93 -1.85
N VAL A 66 -7.75 -1.20 -2.95
CA VAL A 66 -6.44 -1.00 -3.57
C VAL A 66 -6.16 0.49 -3.69
N VAL A 67 -4.87 0.84 -3.62
CA VAL A 67 -4.42 2.22 -3.76
C VAL A 67 -3.29 2.25 -4.76
N PRO A 68 -3.53 2.77 -5.97
CA PRO A 68 -2.43 2.96 -6.90
C PRO A 68 -1.40 3.94 -6.33
N PHE A 69 -0.13 3.64 -6.50
CA PHE A 69 0.93 4.51 -5.99
C PHE A 69 0.81 5.92 -6.55
N ALA A 70 0.36 6.04 -7.78
CA ALA A 70 0.19 7.34 -8.42
C ALA A 70 -0.78 8.25 -7.66
N PHE A 71 -1.77 7.67 -6.97
CA PHE A 71 -2.70 8.46 -6.18
C PHE A 71 -2.03 9.14 -4.99
N VAL A 72 -1.01 8.52 -4.44
CA VAL A 72 -0.30 9.06 -3.29
C VAL A 72 0.82 9.99 -3.74
N LEU A 73 1.56 9.60 -4.78
CA LEU A 73 2.78 10.28 -5.17
C LEU A 73 2.55 11.32 -6.25
N GLY A 74 1.63 11.04 -7.11
CA GLY A 74 1.70 11.54 -8.44
C GLY A 74 0.89 12.75 -8.72
N LYS A 75 0.67 13.60 -7.83
CA LYS A 75 -0.05 14.80 -8.17
C LYS A 75 0.84 15.81 -8.83
N PRO A 76 0.95 15.78 -10.13
CA PRO A 76 1.65 16.87 -10.83
C PRO A 76 0.87 18.15 -10.59
N HIS A 77 1.55 19.18 -10.46
CA HIS A 77 0.95 20.48 -10.27
C HIS A 77 1.16 21.38 -11.45
#